data_64613f45e44d140b4a786f1260659610
#
_entry.id   64613f45e44d140b4a786f1260659610
#
_cell.length_a   1.000
_cell.length_b   1.000
_cell.length_c   1.000
_cell.angle_alpha   90.00
_cell.angle_beta   90.00
_cell.angle_gamma   90.00
#
_symmetry.space_group_name_H-M   'P 1'
#
loop_
_entity.id
_entity.type
_entity.pdbx_description
1 polymer ?
#
loop_
_entity_poly.entity_id
_entity_poly.type
_entity_poly.pdbx_seq_one_letter_code
_entity_poly.pdbx_strand_id
1 'polypeptide(L)'
;MRKKQQILHIHGGGAYLNYDDYIKDLKLKNYDPDKSNENRWNRNHNLYLDENKFQIFRPEMPCSWNAKYLEWKIWFEKVLPYIKEDVILIGHSLGGNFLAKYLSENVLSVSIKQLHLVAPSYSKF
;
A
#
# COMPACT_ATOMS: atom_id res chain seq x y z
N MET A 1 -19.30 -18.72 -11.50
CA MET A 1 -18.57 -17.43 -11.48
C MET A 1 -17.13 -17.65 -11.03
N ARG A 2 -16.20 -17.14 -11.81
CA ARG A 2 -14.79 -17.18 -11.43
C ARG A 2 -14.55 -16.21 -10.27
N LYS A 3 -13.85 -16.67 -9.23
CA LYS A 3 -13.37 -15.77 -8.20
C LYS A 3 -12.33 -14.83 -8.80
N LYS A 4 -12.42 -13.55 -8.45
CA LYS A 4 -11.40 -12.60 -8.84
C LYS A 4 -10.12 -12.86 -8.05
N GLN A 5 -8.98 -12.70 -8.73
CA GLN A 5 -7.70 -12.74 -8.05
C GLN A 5 -7.55 -11.47 -7.21
N GLN A 6 -7.29 -11.63 -5.92
CA GLN A 6 -7.10 -10.49 -5.05
C GLN A 6 -5.66 -10.00 -5.07
N ILE A 7 -5.51 -8.69 -5.08
CA ILE A 7 -4.24 -8.00 -4.98
C ILE A 7 -4.32 -7.06 -3.80
N LEU A 8 -3.38 -7.15 -2.87
CA LEU A 8 -3.25 -6.22 -1.76
C LEU A 8 -1.98 -5.40 -1.97
N HIS A 9 -2.17 -4.11 -2.19
CA HIS A 9 -1.08 -3.19 -2.49
C HIS A 9 -0.86 -2.23 -1.32
N ILE A 10 0.34 -2.26 -0.75
CA ILE A 10 0.75 -1.35 0.32
C ILE A 10 1.63 -0.28 -0.29
N HIS A 11 1.16 0.96 -0.24
CA HIS A 11 1.83 2.10 -0.86
C HIS A 11 3.05 2.56 -0.07
N GLY A 12 3.81 3.45 -0.66
CA GLY A 12 4.98 4.05 -0.01
C GLY A 12 4.62 5.14 0.98
N GLY A 13 5.63 5.66 1.64
CA GLY A 13 5.49 6.75 2.59
C GLY A 13 5.61 8.12 1.93
N GLY A 14 5.39 9.16 2.71
CA GLY A 14 5.62 10.53 2.29
C GLY A 14 7.09 10.92 2.39
N ALA A 15 7.49 11.93 1.65
CA ALA A 15 8.88 12.35 1.51
C ALA A 15 9.20 13.62 2.31
N TYR A 16 8.70 13.73 3.53
CA TYR A 16 8.95 14.89 4.37
C TYR A 16 9.96 14.57 5.46
N LEU A 17 10.92 15.48 5.65
CA LEU A 17 11.93 15.33 6.69
C LEU A 17 11.38 15.59 8.08
N ASN A 18 10.40 16.51 8.19
CA ASN A 18 9.77 16.86 9.45
C ASN A 18 8.37 17.41 9.22
N TYR A 19 7.66 17.61 10.31
CA TYR A 19 6.28 18.08 10.27
C TYR A 19 6.14 19.48 9.66
N ASP A 20 7.09 20.38 9.96
CA ASP A 20 7.03 21.74 9.42
C ASP A 20 7.13 21.76 7.90
N ASP A 21 8.00 20.93 7.33
CA ASP A 21 8.11 20.80 5.88
C ASP A 21 6.82 20.23 5.27
N TYR A 22 6.23 19.25 5.93
CA TYR A 22 4.94 18.71 5.51
C TYR A 22 3.86 19.78 5.48
N ILE A 23 3.75 20.60 6.52
CA ILE A 23 2.75 21.67 6.60
C ILE A 23 2.99 22.72 5.51
N LYS A 24 4.24 23.11 5.29
CA LYS A 24 4.56 24.06 4.22
C LYS A 24 4.11 23.55 2.86
N ASP A 25 4.41 22.30 2.55
CA ASP A 25 4.02 21.70 1.28
C ASP A 25 2.50 21.60 1.17
N LEU A 26 1.85 21.17 2.23
CA LEU A 26 0.40 21.05 2.25
C LEU A 26 -0.29 22.39 1.98
N LYS A 27 0.24 23.48 2.56
CA LYS A 27 -0.30 24.83 2.33
C LYS A 27 -0.13 25.28 0.88
N LEU A 28 0.92 24.82 0.22
CA LEU A 28 1.20 25.21 -1.17
C LEU A 28 0.41 24.38 -2.18
N LYS A 29 -0.08 23.21 -1.78
CA LYS A 29 -0.84 22.35 -2.67
C LYS A 29 -2.25 22.87 -2.87
N ASN A 30 -2.70 22.81 -4.10
CA ASN A 30 -4.08 23.10 -4.44
C ASN A 30 -4.84 21.80 -4.65
N TYR A 31 -6.04 21.74 -4.12
CA TYR A 31 -6.93 20.63 -4.40
C TYR A 31 -7.60 20.84 -5.76
N ASP A 32 -7.42 19.87 -6.63
CA ASP A 32 -8.08 19.86 -7.93
C ASP A 32 -9.07 18.70 -7.97
N PRO A 33 -10.39 18.96 -7.96
CA PRO A 33 -11.37 17.89 -7.96
C PRO A 33 -11.39 17.06 -9.24
N ASP A 34 -10.81 17.58 -10.32
CA ASP A 34 -10.75 16.88 -11.60
C ASP A 34 -9.50 15.99 -11.75
N LYS A 35 -8.54 16.12 -10.84
CA LYS A 35 -7.29 15.38 -10.85
C LYS A 35 -7.15 14.49 -9.64
N SER A 36 -7.99 13.49 -9.53
CA SER A 36 -7.91 12.52 -8.43
C SER A 36 -6.98 11.37 -8.81
N ASN A 37 -5.69 11.52 -8.58
CA ASN A 37 -4.73 10.40 -8.63
C ASN A 37 -4.62 9.65 -9.96
N GLU A 38 -5.02 10.26 -11.05
CA GLU A 38 -5.20 9.57 -12.34
C GLU A 38 -3.92 9.04 -12.95
N ASN A 39 -2.79 9.69 -12.70
CA ASN A 39 -1.58 9.45 -13.46
C ASN A 39 -0.51 8.65 -12.72
N ARG A 40 -0.85 8.05 -11.56
CA ARG A 40 0.09 7.22 -10.83
C ARG A 40 -0.22 5.76 -11.08
N TRP A 41 0.75 5.04 -11.64
CA TRP A 41 0.57 3.63 -11.97
C TRP A 41 0.06 2.80 -10.79
N ASN A 42 0.52 3.15 -9.58
CA ASN A 42 0.15 2.44 -8.36
C ASN A 42 -1.25 2.76 -7.86
N ARG A 43 -1.96 3.68 -8.52
CA ARG A 43 -3.34 4.05 -8.18
C ARG A 43 -4.31 3.80 -9.33
N ASN A 44 -3.80 3.51 -10.51
CA ASN A 44 -4.58 3.29 -11.72
C ASN A 44 -4.43 1.86 -12.23
N HIS A 45 -4.51 0.89 -11.32
CA HIS A 45 -4.38 -0.51 -11.68
C HIS A 45 -5.42 -0.94 -12.74
N ASN A 46 -6.60 -0.33 -12.72
CA ASN A 46 -7.64 -0.63 -13.68
C ASN A 46 -7.29 -0.25 -15.11
N LEU A 47 -6.26 0.59 -15.32
CA LEU A 47 -5.75 0.87 -16.67
C LEU A 47 -4.91 -0.29 -17.23
N TYR A 48 -4.40 -1.15 -16.36
CA TYR A 48 -3.50 -2.24 -16.72
C TYR A 48 -4.04 -3.61 -16.37
N LEU A 49 -5.02 -3.68 -15.46
CA LEU A 49 -5.57 -4.92 -14.96
C LEU A 49 -7.07 -4.97 -15.23
N ASP A 50 -7.54 -6.14 -15.65
CA ASP A 50 -8.94 -6.37 -15.93
C ASP A 50 -9.74 -6.46 -14.62
N GLU A 51 -10.66 -5.53 -14.42
CA GLU A 51 -11.52 -5.47 -13.23
C GLU A 51 -12.39 -6.72 -13.06
N ASN A 52 -12.63 -7.45 -14.14
CA ASN A 52 -13.41 -8.69 -14.08
C ASN A 52 -12.58 -9.85 -13.53
N LYS A 53 -11.26 -9.75 -13.58
CA LYS A 53 -10.33 -10.80 -13.15
C LYS A 53 -9.65 -10.50 -11.83
N PHE A 54 -9.53 -9.23 -11.47
CA PHE A 54 -8.78 -8.80 -10.30
C PHE A 54 -9.62 -7.93 -9.38
N GLN A 55 -9.44 -8.15 -8.09
CA GLN A 55 -9.97 -7.29 -7.04
C GLN A 55 -8.78 -6.69 -6.29
N ILE A 56 -8.66 -5.36 -6.32
CA ILE A 56 -7.49 -4.68 -5.80
C ILE A 56 -7.86 -3.94 -4.52
N PHE A 57 -7.11 -4.22 -3.46
CA PHE A 57 -7.19 -3.50 -2.18
C PHE A 57 -5.94 -2.63 -2.05
N ARG A 58 -6.16 -1.34 -1.89
CA ARG A 58 -5.09 -0.38 -1.65
C ARG A 58 -5.44 0.46 -0.43
N PRO A 59 -5.26 -0.09 0.77
CA PRO A 59 -5.57 0.67 1.98
C PRO A 59 -4.67 1.89 2.08
N GLU A 60 -5.24 2.99 2.55
CA GLU A 60 -4.48 4.19 2.82
C GLU A 60 -3.85 4.02 4.20
N MET A 61 -2.53 3.81 4.20
CA MET A 61 -1.82 3.53 5.45
C MET A 61 -1.68 4.77 6.31
N PRO A 62 -1.80 4.61 7.65
CA PRO A 62 -1.84 5.77 8.53
C PRO A 62 -0.52 6.52 8.58
N CYS A 63 -0.61 7.84 8.58
CA CYS A 63 0.51 8.75 8.79
C CYS A 63 1.73 8.41 7.92
N SER A 64 1.52 8.26 6.61
CA SER A 64 2.56 7.76 5.70
C SER A 64 3.79 8.67 5.62
N TRP A 65 3.65 9.95 5.95
CA TRP A 65 4.75 10.91 5.99
C TRP A 65 5.63 10.72 7.23
N ASN A 66 5.13 10.04 8.25
CA ASN A 66 5.87 9.69 9.47
C ASN A 66 5.43 8.29 9.91
N ALA A 67 5.66 7.35 9.04
CA ALA A 67 5.16 5.99 9.19
C ALA A 67 5.79 5.29 10.39
N LYS A 68 4.96 4.66 11.19
CA LYS A 68 5.38 3.83 12.32
C LYS A 68 4.88 2.42 12.12
N TYR A 69 5.76 1.46 12.32
CA TYR A 69 5.46 0.07 12.06
C TYR A 69 4.23 -0.42 12.81
N LEU A 70 4.11 -0.09 14.10
CA LEU A 70 2.97 -0.53 14.90
C LEU A 70 1.65 -0.04 14.32
N GLU A 71 1.60 1.23 13.89
CA GLU A 71 0.39 1.80 13.32
C GLU A 71 0.02 1.12 12.00
N TRP A 72 1.01 0.88 11.16
CA TRP A 72 0.80 0.19 9.89
C TRP A 72 0.39 -1.27 10.10
N LYS A 73 0.99 -1.92 11.09
CA LYS A 73 0.62 -3.30 11.45
C LYS A 73 -0.83 -3.40 11.90
N ILE A 74 -1.27 -2.49 12.76
CA ILE A 74 -2.66 -2.45 13.24
C ILE A 74 -3.61 -2.30 12.05
N TRP A 75 -3.32 -1.35 11.17
CA TRP A 75 -4.18 -1.09 10.02
C TRP A 75 -4.19 -2.26 9.03
N PHE A 76 -3.02 -2.79 8.73
CA PHE A 76 -2.88 -3.94 7.85
C PHE A 76 -3.69 -5.13 8.36
N GLU A 77 -3.63 -5.38 9.65
CA GLU A 77 -4.38 -6.50 10.26
C GLU A 77 -5.88 -6.27 10.24
N LYS A 78 -6.35 -5.03 10.13
CA LYS A 78 -7.76 -4.73 9.91
C LYS A 78 -8.21 -5.03 8.48
N VAL A 79 -7.29 -5.00 7.54
CA VAL A 79 -7.57 -5.31 6.13
C VAL A 79 -7.59 -6.82 5.89
N LEU A 80 -6.77 -7.57 6.59
CA LEU A 80 -6.57 -9.00 6.37
C LEU A 80 -7.86 -9.84 6.38
N PRO A 81 -8.89 -9.56 7.21
CA PRO A 81 -10.12 -10.35 7.16
C PRO A 81 -10.84 -10.34 5.81
N TYR A 82 -10.57 -9.35 4.98
CA TYR A 82 -11.17 -9.25 3.64
C TYR A 82 -10.35 -9.96 2.58
N ILE A 83 -9.18 -10.45 2.94
CA ILE A 83 -8.26 -11.11 2.00
C ILE A 83 -8.46 -12.61 2.07
N LYS A 84 -8.61 -13.21 0.90
CA LYS A 84 -8.79 -14.65 0.74
C LYS A 84 -7.49 -15.29 0.30
N GLU A 85 -7.50 -16.62 0.21
CA GLU A 85 -6.30 -17.38 -0.15
C GLU A 85 -5.75 -17.02 -1.54
N ASP A 86 -4.46 -17.30 -1.73
CA ASP A 86 -3.73 -17.05 -2.96
C ASP A 86 -3.69 -15.59 -3.35
N VAL A 87 -3.44 -14.72 -2.36
CA VAL A 87 -3.35 -13.28 -2.58
C VAL A 87 -2.01 -12.92 -3.24
N ILE A 88 -2.07 -11.91 -4.12
CA ILE A 88 -0.86 -11.26 -4.63
C ILE A 88 -0.60 -10.03 -3.76
N LEU A 89 0.58 -9.99 -3.14
CA LEU A 89 0.99 -8.86 -2.30
C LEU A 89 1.96 -7.98 -3.07
N ILE A 90 1.71 -6.68 -3.06
CA ILE A 90 2.61 -5.70 -3.65
C ILE A 90 2.94 -4.68 -2.58
N GLY A 91 4.23 -4.46 -2.34
CA GLY A 91 4.70 -3.40 -1.46
C GLY A 91 5.60 -2.45 -2.21
N HIS A 92 5.25 -1.17 -2.25
CA HIS A 92 6.01 -0.16 -2.97
C HIS A 92 6.80 0.70 -1.99
N SER A 93 8.10 0.80 -2.19
CA SER A 93 9.01 1.61 -1.36
C SER A 93 8.84 1.24 0.13
N LEU A 94 8.40 2.16 0.98
CA LEU A 94 8.17 1.90 2.40
C LEU A 94 7.15 0.78 2.63
N GLY A 95 6.17 0.64 1.73
CA GLY A 95 5.23 -0.48 1.77
C GLY A 95 5.93 -1.82 1.59
N GLY A 96 6.98 -1.85 0.76
CA GLY A 96 7.81 -3.04 0.61
C GLY A 96 8.57 -3.36 1.89
N ASN A 97 9.13 -2.36 2.54
CA ASN A 97 9.82 -2.53 3.82
C ASN A 97 8.85 -3.04 4.89
N PHE A 98 7.65 -2.49 4.92
CA PHE A 98 6.62 -2.94 5.85
C PHE A 98 6.31 -4.43 5.64
N LEU A 99 6.02 -4.82 4.41
CA LEU A 99 5.69 -6.21 4.11
C LEU A 99 6.85 -7.15 4.45
N ALA A 100 8.08 -6.77 4.12
CA ALA A 100 9.25 -7.59 4.44
C ALA A 100 9.37 -7.81 5.94
N LYS A 101 9.21 -6.76 6.74
CA LYS A 101 9.26 -6.89 8.19
C LYS A 101 8.09 -7.72 8.73
N TYR A 102 6.88 -7.39 8.28
CA TYR A 102 5.69 -8.09 8.76
C TYR A 102 5.78 -9.60 8.48
N LEU A 103 6.13 -9.96 7.25
CA LEU A 103 6.19 -11.36 6.86
C LEU A 103 7.37 -12.11 7.49
N SER A 104 8.42 -11.39 7.90
CA SER A 104 9.52 -12.01 8.64
C SER A 104 9.16 -12.32 10.09
N GLU A 105 8.17 -11.64 10.64
CA GLU A 105 7.78 -11.75 12.05
C GLU A 105 6.43 -12.44 12.26
N ASN A 106 5.62 -12.53 11.22
CA ASN A 106 4.25 -13.06 11.33
C ASN A 106 3.96 -14.00 10.19
N VAL A 107 3.10 -14.98 10.45
CA VAL A 107 2.58 -15.87 9.42
C VAL A 107 1.18 -15.41 9.06
N LEU A 108 0.93 -15.21 7.76
CA LEU A 108 -0.42 -14.91 7.30
C LEU A 108 -1.31 -16.15 7.39
N SER A 109 -2.58 -15.92 7.71
CA SER A 109 -3.57 -17.00 7.71
C SER A 109 -3.99 -17.42 6.30
N VAL A 110 -3.61 -16.64 5.30
CA VAL A 110 -3.90 -16.92 3.89
C VAL A 110 -2.61 -17.23 3.14
N SER A 111 -2.72 -18.03 2.08
CA SER A 111 -1.58 -18.32 1.22
C SER A 111 -1.25 -17.13 0.34
N ILE A 112 0.04 -16.96 0.06
CA ILE A 112 0.53 -15.88 -0.82
C ILE A 112 0.89 -16.51 -2.16
N LYS A 113 0.24 -16.04 -3.23
CA LYS A 113 0.54 -16.50 -4.58
C LYS A 113 1.79 -15.84 -5.13
N GLN A 114 1.92 -14.54 -4.94
CA GLN A 114 3.07 -13.76 -5.40
C GLN A 114 3.34 -12.65 -4.40
N LEU A 115 4.60 -12.29 -4.25
CA LEU A 115 5.04 -11.15 -3.45
C LEU A 115 5.94 -10.28 -4.32
N HIS A 116 5.54 -9.02 -4.50
CA HIS A 116 6.32 -8.04 -5.26
C HIS A 116 6.75 -6.93 -4.34
N LEU A 117 8.06 -6.78 -4.16
CA LEU A 117 8.64 -5.66 -3.42
C LEU A 117 9.25 -4.71 -4.44
N VAL A 118 8.58 -3.57 -4.65
CA VAL A 118 8.94 -2.60 -5.70
C VAL A 118 9.71 -1.46 -5.07
N ALA A 119 10.98 -1.32 -5.46
CA ALA A 119 11.87 -0.26 -4.98
C ALA A 119 11.87 -0.10 -3.47
N PRO A 120 12.07 -1.18 -2.69
CA PRO A 120 12.10 -1.06 -1.23
C PRO A 120 13.27 -0.18 -0.83
N SER A 121 13.04 0.70 0.16
CA SER A 121 14.09 1.55 0.69
C SER A 121 14.82 0.85 1.83
N TYR A 122 15.95 1.41 2.24
CA TYR A 122 16.57 0.96 3.48
C TYR A 122 15.67 1.31 4.66
N SER A 123 15.53 0.36 5.47
CA SER A 123 14.59 0.25 6.55
C SER A 123 14.37 1.49 7.41
N LYS A 124 13.15 1.96 7.43
CA LYS A 124 12.67 2.83 8.48
C LYS A 124 11.96 2.03 9.59
N PHE A 125 11.61 0.81 9.31
CA PHE A 125 10.89 -0.04 10.28
C PHE A 125 11.81 -0.98 11.05
#